data_e2e0b832d94aa950c5d5c50dcfdf36d4
#
_entry.id   e2e0b832d94aa950c5d5c50dcfdf36d4
#
_cell.length_a   1.000
_cell.length_b   1.000
_cell.length_c   1.000
_cell.angle_alpha   90.00
_cell.angle_beta   90.00
_cell.angle_gamma   90.00
#
_symmetry.space_group_name_H-M   'P 1'
#
loop_
_entity.id
_entity.type
_entity.pdbx_description
1 polymer ?
#
loop_
_entity_poly.entity_id
_entity_poly.type
_entity_poly.pdbx_seq_one_letter_code
_entity_poly.pdbx_strand_id
1 'polypeptide(L)'
;AVSRLKSVRVLAAVALLIALTIAITTLYIPLPNNLHVFFDYTPKALCAMVCGPVAALGVGFVMDILGFLARPMGAFFPGYTVTTMVAMLIYALGFFGKKLTIPRIAITKLAVNVICNIGLNSLWNSILAGKAFVVFLAGSATKNMLLWPVEVLVMVLVFRLVTPVLVKQKLIPPQK
;
A
#
# COMPACT_ATOMS: atom_id res chain seq x y z
N ALA A 1 16.34 -8.75 7.44
CA ALA A 1 15.36 -7.69 7.09
C ALA A 1 15.35 -6.59 8.16
N VAL A 2 15.13 -6.90 9.43
CA VAL A 2 15.11 -5.90 10.54
C VAL A 2 16.44 -5.18 10.71
N SER A 3 17.55 -5.82 10.40
CA SER A 3 18.90 -5.22 10.46
C SER A 3 19.08 -4.00 9.53
N ARG A 4 18.30 -3.88 8.48
CA ARG A 4 18.34 -2.71 7.58
C ARG A 4 17.79 -1.44 8.22
N LEU A 5 16.80 -1.55 9.11
CA LEU A 5 16.26 -0.40 9.86
C LEU A 5 17.24 0.17 10.88
N LYS A 6 18.33 -0.53 11.20
CA LYS A 6 19.42 0.02 12.04
C LYS A 6 20.23 1.10 11.32
N SER A 7 20.15 1.21 10.00
CA SER A 7 20.78 2.27 9.24
C SER A 7 19.94 3.54 9.31
N VAL A 8 20.51 4.63 9.83
CA VAL A 8 19.85 5.96 9.89
C VAL A 8 19.34 6.40 8.52
N ARG A 9 20.08 6.07 7.46
CA ARG A 9 19.70 6.40 6.07
C ARG A 9 18.41 5.68 5.65
N VAL A 10 18.29 4.40 5.97
CA VAL A 10 17.07 3.61 5.66
C VAL A 10 15.92 4.10 6.52
N LEU A 11 16.15 4.37 7.80
CA LEU A 11 15.13 4.88 8.71
C LEU A 11 14.59 6.25 8.25
N ALA A 12 15.46 7.15 7.82
CA ALA A 12 15.07 8.46 7.30
C ALA A 12 14.24 8.33 6.00
N ALA A 13 14.65 7.43 5.09
CA ALA A 13 13.90 7.17 3.86
C ALA A 13 12.50 6.59 4.16
N VAL A 14 12.41 5.66 5.10
CA VAL A 14 11.13 5.06 5.54
C VAL A 14 10.23 6.12 6.16
N ALA A 15 10.76 6.98 7.05
CA ALA A 15 10.00 8.06 7.67
C ALA A 15 9.47 9.04 6.62
N LEU A 16 10.28 9.40 5.62
CA LEU A 16 9.87 10.26 4.52
C LEU A 16 8.76 9.61 3.68
N LEU A 17 8.86 8.30 3.39
CA LEU A 17 7.83 7.58 2.64
C LEU A 17 6.54 7.41 3.44
N ILE A 18 6.60 7.26 4.76
CA ILE A 18 5.43 7.29 5.64
C ILE A 18 4.75 8.66 5.57
N ALA A 19 5.51 9.74 5.75
CA ALA A 19 4.97 11.10 5.68
C ALA A 19 4.33 11.39 4.31
N LEU A 20 4.99 10.98 3.22
CA LEU A 20 4.45 11.10 1.87
C LEU A 20 3.16 10.28 1.69
N THR A 21 3.11 9.07 2.22
CA THR A 21 1.89 8.24 2.18
C THR A 21 0.74 8.94 2.88
N ILE A 22 0.97 9.48 4.09
CA ILE A 22 -0.05 10.19 4.86
C ILE A 22 -0.52 11.43 4.09
N ALA A 23 0.39 12.21 3.54
CA ALA A 23 0.05 13.38 2.73
C ALA A 23 -0.81 13.01 1.50
N ILE A 24 -0.45 11.95 0.79
CA ILE A 24 -1.20 11.48 -0.39
C ILE A 24 -2.56 10.87 0.01
N THR A 25 -2.66 10.21 1.17
CA THR A 25 -3.94 9.66 1.66
C THR A 25 -4.98 10.75 1.91
N THR A 26 -4.58 12.00 2.13
CA THR A 26 -5.52 13.13 2.20
C THR A 26 -6.16 13.45 0.85
N LEU A 27 -5.53 13.06 -0.25
CA LEU A 27 -6.02 13.20 -1.62
C LEU A 27 -6.75 11.92 -2.03
N TYR A 28 -8.05 11.93 -1.99
CA TYR A 28 -8.88 10.81 -2.40
C TYR A 28 -10.08 11.26 -3.22
N ILE A 29 -10.61 10.37 -4.04
CA ILE A 29 -11.84 10.60 -4.79
C ILE A 29 -12.95 9.79 -4.11
N PRO A 30 -13.96 10.45 -3.51
CA PRO A 30 -15.10 9.76 -2.95
C PRO A 30 -16.00 9.21 -4.07
N LEU A 31 -16.42 7.96 -3.93
CA LEU A 31 -17.35 7.29 -4.81
C LEU A 31 -18.62 6.92 -4.04
N PRO A 32 -19.77 6.64 -4.73
CA PRO A 32 -20.98 6.14 -4.09
C PRO A 32 -20.73 4.89 -3.24
N ASN A 33 -21.63 4.60 -2.30
CA ASN A 33 -21.59 3.43 -1.41
C ASN A 33 -20.36 3.38 -0.49
N ASN A 34 -19.88 4.53 -0.03
CA ASN A 34 -18.74 4.65 0.89
C ASN A 34 -17.42 4.08 0.33
N LEU A 35 -17.30 4.01 -0.99
CA LEU A 35 -16.07 3.63 -1.67
C LEU A 35 -15.18 4.86 -1.89
N HIS A 36 -13.89 4.69 -1.73
CA HIS A 36 -12.89 5.74 -1.92
C HIS A 36 -11.77 5.25 -2.83
N VAL A 37 -11.28 6.12 -3.71
CA VAL A 37 -10.07 5.86 -4.50
C VAL A 37 -8.91 6.60 -3.84
N PHE A 38 -7.93 5.85 -3.37
CA PHE A 38 -6.71 6.37 -2.77
C PHE A 38 -5.54 6.21 -3.74
N PHE A 39 -4.59 7.13 -3.69
CA PHE A 39 -3.37 7.11 -4.51
C PHE A 39 -2.11 6.75 -3.71
N ASP A 40 -2.27 6.39 -2.45
CA ASP A 40 -1.21 6.09 -1.49
C ASP A 40 -0.51 4.74 -1.68
N TYR A 41 -1.00 3.91 -2.60
CA TYR A 41 -0.46 2.58 -2.88
C TYR A 41 0.99 2.61 -3.40
N THR A 42 1.37 3.66 -4.12
CA THR A 42 2.73 3.78 -4.70
C THR A 42 3.79 4.04 -3.64
N PRO A 43 3.69 5.06 -2.76
CA PRO A 43 4.66 5.24 -1.68
C PRO A 43 4.64 4.09 -0.66
N LYS A 44 3.50 3.45 -0.41
CA LYS A 44 3.43 2.21 0.39
C LYS A 44 4.29 1.10 -0.22
N ALA A 45 4.17 0.89 -1.53
CA ALA A 45 4.93 -0.12 -2.25
C ALA A 45 6.44 0.17 -2.24
N LEU A 46 6.85 1.43 -2.43
CA LEU A 46 8.24 1.86 -2.32
C LEU A 46 8.79 1.65 -0.90
N CYS A 47 8.01 2.00 0.11
CA CYS A 47 8.38 1.79 1.51
C CYS A 47 8.59 0.30 1.82
N ALA A 48 7.68 -0.55 1.39
CA ALA A 48 7.76 -2.00 1.56
C ALA A 48 8.99 -2.59 0.84
N MET A 49 9.33 -2.08 -0.35
CA MET A 49 10.51 -2.47 -1.11
C MET A 49 11.83 -2.14 -0.38
N VAL A 50 11.87 -1.03 0.35
CA VAL A 50 13.04 -0.61 1.13
C VAL A 50 13.16 -1.39 2.44
N CYS A 51 12.06 -1.55 3.17
CA CYS A 51 12.02 -2.16 4.51
C CYS A 51 12.26 -3.67 4.49
N GLY A 52 11.65 -4.38 3.53
CA GLY A 52 11.57 -5.83 3.49
C GLY A 52 10.42 -6.41 4.35
N PRO A 53 10.10 -7.72 4.18
CA PRO A 53 8.81 -8.30 4.61
C PRO A 53 8.51 -8.15 6.11
N VAL A 54 9.46 -8.46 6.97
CA VAL A 54 9.24 -8.41 8.44
C VAL A 54 9.08 -6.97 8.93
N ALA A 55 9.92 -6.06 8.44
CA ALA A 55 9.84 -4.65 8.83
C ALA A 55 8.60 -3.97 8.23
N ALA A 56 8.15 -4.40 7.05
CA ALA A 56 6.96 -3.87 6.40
C ALA A 56 5.68 -4.07 7.23
N LEU A 57 5.58 -5.15 8.01
CA LEU A 57 4.45 -5.35 8.92
C LEU A 57 4.41 -4.26 10.00
N GLY A 58 5.52 -4.02 10.69
CA GLY A 58 5.60 -2.99 11.74
C GLY A 58 5.42 -1.58 11.17
N VAL A 59 6.01 -1.30 10.00
CA VAL A 59 5.84 -0.02 9.30
C VAL A 59 4.39 0.17 8.85
N GLY A 60 3.73 -0.88 8.37
CA GLY A 60 2.32 -0.85 8.00
C GLY A 60 1.41 -0.51 9.17
N PHE A 61 1.69 -1.11 10.34
CA PHE A 61 1.00 -0.78 11.59
C PHE A 61 1.15 0.71 11.95
N VAL A 62 2.38 1.20 12.00
CA VAL A 62 2.67 2.61 12.32
C VAL A 62 2.03 3.56 11.29
N MET A 63 2.13 3.21 10.01
CA MET A 63 1.59 4.01 8.92
C MET A 63 0.06 4.15 9.00
N ASP A 64 -0.64 3.09 9.37
CA ASP A 64 -2.09 3.10 9.54
C ASP A 64 -2.53 3.95 10.72
N ILE A 65 -1.88 3.77 11.88
CA ILE A 65 -2.17 4.57 13.09
C ILE A 65 -1.91 6.05 12.83
N LEU A 66 -0.78 6.41 12.26
CA LEU A 66 -0.45 7.80 11.95
C LEU A 66 -1.39 8.38 10.88
N GLY A 67 -1.77 7.58 9.88
CA GLY A 67 -2.75 7.96 8.87
C GLY A 67 -4.12 8.24 9.47
N PHE A 68 -4.57 7.40 10.39
CA PHE A 68 -5.81 7.62 11.12
C PHE A 68 -5.76 8.87 12.00
N LEU A 69 -4.66 9.10 12.73
CA LEU A 69 -4.48 10.30 13.56
C LEU A 69 -4.44 11.59 12.72
N ALA A 70 -3.82 11.53 11.55
CA ALA A 70 -3.77 12.67 10.62
C ALA A 70 -5.14 12.97 10.00
N ARG A 71 -5.97 11.94 9.82
CA ARG A 71 -7.30 12.05 9.22
C ARG A 71 -8.27 11.00 9.78
N PRO A 72 -8.93 11.29 10.89
CA PRO A 72 -9.93 10.38 11.46
C PRO A 72 -11.17 10.32 10.55
N MET A 73 -11.38 9.20 9.88
CA MET A 73 -12.57 8.90 9.08
C MET A 73 -13.45 7.90 9.85
N GLY A 74 -14.25 8.41 10.78
CA GLY A 74 -15.09 7.60 11.65
C GLY A 74 -14.34 7.05 12.88
N ALA A 75 -14.88 5.98 13.49
CA ALA A 75 -14.24 5.30 14.61
C ALA A 75 -13.05 4.47 14.15
N PHE A 76 -11.99 4.43 14.98
CA PHE A 76 -10.85 3.54 14.71
C PHE A 76 -11.31 2.07 14.71
N PHE A 77 -10.98 1.36 13.64
CA PHE A 77 -11.28 -0.06 13.51
C PHE A 77 -10.01 -0.87 13.17
N PRO A 78 -9.56 -1.77 14.05
CA PRO A 78 -8.31 -2.52 13.88
C PRO A 78 -8.23 -3.36 12.60
N GLY A 79 -9.37 -3.71 12.00
CA GLY A 79 -9.42 -4.44 10.74
C GLY A 79 -8.72 -3.72 9.59
N TYR A 80 -8.84 -2.39 9.52
CA TYR A 80 -8.12 -1.62 8.50
C TYR A 80 -6.62 -1.61 8.72
N THR A 81 -6.18 -1.62 9.98
CA THR A 81 -4.75 -1.76 10.32
C THR A 81 -4.21 -3.10 9.82
N VAL A 82 -4.96 -4.20 10.04
CA VAL A 82 -4.59 -5.52 9.50
C VAL A 82 -4.50 -5.47 7.97
N THR A 83 -5.45 -4.83 7.30
CA THR A 83 -5.43 -4.68 5.84
C THR A 83 -4.16 -3.95 5.37
N THR A 84 -3.79 -2.86 6.03
CA THR A 84 -2.56 -2.09 5.69
C THR A 84 -1.31 -2.93 5.92
N MET A 85 -1.23 -3.68 7.02
CA MET A 85 -0.11 -4.59 7.30
C MET A 85 0.02 -5.69 6.24
N VAL A 86 -1.11 -6.32 5.85
CA VAL A 86 -1.14 -7.36 4.81
C VAL A 86 -0.74 -6.78 3.45
N ALA A 87 -1.24 -5.61 3.09
CA ALA A 87 -0.86 -4.93 1.85
C ALA A 87 0.66 -4.64 1.79
N MET A 88 1.22 -4.12 2.88
CA MET A 88 2.65 -3.86 3.00
C MET A 88 3.48 -5.14 2.90
N LEU A 89 3.02 -6.24 3.50
CA LEU A 89 3.66 -7.55 3.37
C LEU A 89 3.66 -8.04 1.93
N ILE A 90 2.52 -7.97 1.23
CA ILE A 90 2.40 -8.39 -0.17
C ILE A 90 3.35 -7.56 -1.07
N TYR A 91 3.39 -6.24 -0.89
CA TYR A 91 4.32 -5.38 -1.62
C TYR A 91 5.78 -5.74 -1.33
N ALA A 92 6.12 -6.00 -0.06
CA ALA A 92 7.48 -6.40 0.30
C ALA A 92 7.86 -7.75 -0.32
N LEU A 93 6.98 -8.75 -0.29
CA LEU A 93 7.20 -10.05 -0.92
C LEU A 93 7.33 -9.94 -2.44
N GLY A 94 6.61 -9.01 -3.06
CA GLY A 94 6.67 -8.75 -4.50
C GLY A 94 7.94 -8.04 -4.94
N PHE A 95 8.44 -7.07 -4.17
CA PHE A 95 9.46 -6.13 -4.64
C PHE A 95 10.79 -6.19 -3.90
N PHE A 96 10.83 -6.61 -2.64
CA PHE A 96 12.05 -6.61 -1.84
C PHE A 96 13.13 -7.53 -2.44
N GLY A 97 14.27 -6.95 -2.80
CA GLY A 97 15.41 -7.69 -3.36
C GLY A 97 15.18 -8.32 -4.74
N LYS A 98 14.10 -7.93 -5.43
CA LYS A 98 13.74 -8.49 -6.73
C LYS A 98 13.77 -7.43 -7.83
N LYS A 99 13.99 -7.86 -9.08
CA LYS A 99 13.91 -6.99 -10.24
C LYS A 99 12.48 -6.48 -10.44
N LEU A 100 12.35 -5.19 -10.68
CA LEU A 100 11.08 -4.56 -10.98
C LEU A 100 10.74 -4.74 -12.47
N THR A 101 9.92 -5.72 -12.77
CA THR A 101 9.36 -5.93 -14.11
C THR A 101 7.90 -5.53 -14.13
N ILE A 102 7.41 -5.07 -15.28
CA ILE A 102 5.99 -4.66 -15.44
C ILE A 102 5.03 -5.78 -14.98
N PRO A 103 5.20 -7.06 -15.41
CA PRO A 103 4.30 -8.13 -14.97
C PRO A 103 4.35 -8.36 -13.45
N ARG A 104 5.53 -8.20 -12.82
CA ARG A 104 5.65 -8.32 -11.36
C ARG A 104 4.89 -7.21 -10.64
N ILE A 105 5.00 -5.97 -11.11
CA ILE A 105 4.24 -4.84 -10.57
C ILE A 105 2.74 -5.11 -10.71
N ALA A 106 2.31 -5.53 -11.90
CA ALA A 106 0.91 -5.82 -12.20
C ALA A 106 0.34 -6.94 -11.31
N ILE A 107 1.06 -8.06 -11.19
CA ILE A 107 0.63 -9.21 -10.35
C ILE A 107 0.63 -8.84 -8.87
N THR A 108 1.65 -8.14 -8.39
CA THR A 108 1.71 -7.73 -6.97
C THR A 108 0.58 -6.77 -6.63
N LYS A 109 0.31 -5.79 -7.50
CA LYS A 109 -0.81 -4.86 -7.32
C LYS A 109 -2.16 -5.57 -7.42
N LEU A 110 -2.31 -6.53 -8.33
CA LEU A 110 -3.52 -7.35 -8.43
C LEU A 110 -3.75 -8.16 -7.14
N ALA A 111 -2.72 -8.77 -6.58
CA ALA A 111 -2.82 -9.49 -5.32
C ALA A 111 -3.28 -8.58 -4.16
N VAL A 112 -2.75 -7.36 -4.06
CA VAL A 112 -3.21 -6.36 -3.08
C VAL A 112 -4.66 -5.97 -3.34
N ASN A 113 -5.06 -5.75 -4.58
CA ASN A 113 -6.43 -5.39 -4.91
C ASN A 113 -7.40 -6.52 -4.54
N VAL A 114 -7.08 -7.79 -4.87
CA VAL A 114 -7.96 -8.93 -4.59
C VAL A 114 -8.03 -9.21 -3.09
N ILE A 115 -6.90 -9.33 -2.40
CA ILE A 115 -6.85 -9.74 -0.98
C ILE A 115 -7.26 -8.59 -0.07
N CYS A 116 -6.68 -7.41 -0.24
CA CYS A 116 -6.87 -6.28 0.68
C CYS A 116 -8.10 -5.45 0.30
N ASN A 117 -8.14 -4.91 -0.94
CA ASN A 117 -9.16 -3.93 -1.30
C ASN A 117 -10.53 -4.58 -1.58
N ILE A 118 -10.56 -5.76 -2.21
CA ILE A 118 -11.81 -6.46 -2.50
C ILE A 118 -12.19 -7.35 -1.31
N GLY A 119 -11.29 -8.21 -0.84
CA GLY A 119 -11.54 -9.16 0.23
C GLY A 119 -11.72 -8.49 1.59
N LEU A 120 -10.60 -8.08 2.21
CA LEU A 120 -10.61 -7.57 3.58
C LEU A 120 -11.44 -6.30 3.75
N ASN A 121 -11.32 -5.31 2.87
CA ASN A 121 -12.09 -4.08 3.00
C ASN A 121 -13.61 -4.31 2.86
N SER A 122 -14.04 -5.20 1.98
CA SER A 122 -15.47 -5.55 1.88
C SER A 122 -15.97 -6.27 3.13
N LEU A 123 -15.14 -7.12 3.74
CA LEU A 123 -15.46 -7.79 5.00
C LEU A 123 -15.65 -6.78 6.13
N TRP A 124 -14.71 -5.84 6.29
CA TRP A 124 -14.79 -4.82 7.34
C TRP A 124 -15.97 -3.88 7.13
N ASN A 125 -16.21 -3.44 5.89
CA ASN A 125 -17.37 -2.61 5.57
C ASN A 125 -18.69 -3.33 5.85
N SER A 126 -18.77 -4.64 5.58
CA SER A 126 -19.95 -5.46 5.90
C SER A 126 -20.19 -5.51 7.41
N ILE A 127 -19.16 -5.75 8.21
CA ILE A 127 -19.25 -5.81 9.68
C ILE A 127 -19.66 -4.46 10.25
N LEU A 128 -19.05 -3.36 9.80
CA LEU A 128 -19.32 -2.01 10.32
C LEU A 128 -20.68 -1.47 9.90
N ALA A 129 -21.12 -1.77 8.68
CA ALA A 129 -22.39 -1.27 8.15
C ALA A 129 -23.58 -2.18 8.45
N GLY A 130 -23.35 -3.41 8.93
CA GLY A 130 -24.42 -4.41 9.13
C GLY A 130 -25.14 -4.84 7.86
N LYS A 131 -24.48 -4.72 6.69
CA LYS A 131 -25.04 -5.07 5.37
C LYS A 131 -24.36 -6.32 4.81
N ALA A 132 -25.05 -6.99 3.89
CA ALA A 132 -24.53 -8.21 3.26
C ALA A 132 -23.17 -7.97 2.60
N PHE A 133 -22.22 -8.86 2.87
CA PHE A 133 -20.85 -8.83 2.32
C PHE A 133 -20.81 -8.70 0.78
N VAL A 134 -21.73 -9.40 0.09
CA VAL A 134 -21.81 -9.42 -1.37
C VAL A 134 -22.03 -8.03 -1.97
N VAL A 135 -22.76 -7.15 -1.28
CA VAL A 135 -23.02 -5.77 -1.75
C VAL A 135 -21.71 -4.97 -1.83
N PHE A 136 -20.88 -5.05 -0.79
CA PHE A 136 -19.58 -4.37 -0.77
C PHE A 136 -18.57 -5.06 -1.69
N LEU A 137 -18.61 -6.39 -1.78
CA LEU A 137 -17.74 -7.17 -2.63
C LEU A 137 -17.93 -6.80 -4.11
N ALA A 138 -19.16 -6.75 -4.60
CA ALA A 138 -19.45 -6.40 -6.00
C ALA A 138 -18.97 -5.01 -6.37
N GLY A 139 -19.27 -4.00 -5.54
CA GLY A 139 -18.84 -2.62 -5.76
C GLY A 139 -17.31 -2.47 -5.70
N SER A 140 -16.67 -3.09 -4.71
CA SER A 140 -15.20 -3.09 -4.58
C SER A 140 -14.52 -3.81 -5.73
N ALA A 141 -15.04 -4.96 -6.17
CA ALA A 141 -14.50 -5.72 -7.28
C ALA A 141 -14.55 -4.92 -8.57
N THR A 142 -15.72 -4.35 -8.91
CA THR A 142 -15.87 -3.53 -10.11
C THR A 142 -14.91 -2.34 -10.11
N LYS A 143 -14.85 -1.59 -9.00
CA LYS A 143 -13.96 -0.44 -8.85
C LYS A 143 -12.48 -0.84 -9.01
N ASN A 144 -12.02 -1.83 -8.26
CA ASN A 144 -10.61 -2.19 -8.23
C ASN A 144 -10.15 -2.86 -9.54
N MET A 145 -11.01 -3.64 -10.21
CA MET A 145 -10.67 -4.22 -11.51
C MET A 145 -10.60 -3.15 -12.61
N LEU A 146 -11.52 -2.19 -12.60
CA LEU A 146 -11.52 -1.09 -13.57
C LEU A 146 -10.30 -0.17 -13.39
N LEU A 147 -9.93 0.12 -12.15
CA LEU A 147 -8.79 1.00 -11.82
C LEU A 147 -7.44 0.31 -11.91
N TRP A 148 -7.38 -1.03 -11.81
CA TRP A 148 -6.13 -1.78 -11.79
C TRP A 148 -5.14 -1.41 -12.92
N PRO A 149 -5.52 -1.33 -14.21
CA PRO A 149 -4.56 -0.99 -15.26
C PRO A 149 -4.00 0.43 -15.09
N VAL A 150 -4.82 1.37 -14.64
CA VAL A 150 -4.39 2.76 -14.37
C VAL A 150 -3.42 2.79 -13.19
N GLU A 151 -3.74 2.08 -12.10
CA GLU A 151 -2.89 1.96 -10.92
C GLU A 151 -1.53 1.33 -11.25
N VAL A 152 -1.52 0.29 -12.10
CA VAL A 152 -0.28 -0.35 -12.57
C VAL A 152 0.54 0.63 -13.42
N LEU A 153 -0.09 1.38 -14.32
CA LEU A 153 0.60 2.38 -15.13
C LEU A 153 1.28 3.44 -14.25
N VAL A 154 0.55 4.00 -13.30
CA VAL A 154 1.07 4.99 -12.34
C VAL A 154 2.24 4.42 -11.55
N MET A 155 2.11 3.18 -11.02
CA MET A 155 3.19 2.51 -10.30
C MET A 155 4.44 2.32 -11.17
N VAL A 156 4.27 1.88 -12.43
CA VAL A 156 5.40 1.69 -13.35
C VAL A 156 6.11 3.01 -13.63
N LEU A 157 5.37 4.09 -13.86
CA LEU A 157 5.95 5.42 -14.11
C LEU A 157 6.73 5.91 -12.89
N VAL A 158 6.12 5.88 -11.71
CA VAL A 158 6.79 6.34 -10.48
C VAL A 158 7.99 5.46 -10.14
N PHE A 159 7.87 4.14 -10.28
CA PHE A 159 8.99 3.23 -10.03
C PHE A 159 10.16 3.48 -10.98
N ARG A 160 9.91 3.77 -12.26
CA ARG A 160 10.98 4.14 -13.21
C ARG A 160 11.72 5.41 -12.80
N LEU A 161 11.00 6.38 -12.25
CA LEU A 161 11.59 7.66 -11.80
C LEU A 161 12.32 7.53 -10.45
N VAL A 162 11.74 6.80 -9.49
CA VAL A 162 12.25 6.77 -8.11
C VAL A 162 13.30 5.67 -7.90
N THR A 163 13.19 4.52 -8.58
CA THR A 163 14.12 3.40 -8.41
C THR A 163 15.59 3.77 -8.63
N PRO A 164 15.98 4.54 -9.67
CA PRO A 164 17.36 4.96 -9.86
C PRO A 164 17.91 5.76 -8.66
N VAL A 165 17.05 6.61 -8.08
CA VAL A 165 17.40 7.41 -6.89
C VAL A 165 17.63 6.50 -5.68
N LEU A 166 16.75 5.53 -5.45
CA LEU A 166 16.87 4.56 -4.35
C LEU A 166 18.13 3.69 -4.48
N VAL A 167 18.49 3.28 -5.71
CA VAL A 167 19.74 2.55 -5.99
C VAL A 167 20.95 3.43 -5.71
N LYS A 168 20.95 4.69 -6.19
CA LYS A 168 22.03 5.66 -5.94
C LYS A 168 22.25 5.91 -4.46
N GLN A 169 21.18 5.96 -3.69
CA GLN A 169 21.20 6.11 -2.22
C GLN A 169 21.53 4.81 -1.47
N LYS A 170 21.80 3.71 -2.19
CA LYS A 170 22.08 2.37 -1.61
C LYS A 170 20.94 1.83 -0.73
N LEU A 171 19.72 2.28 -0.95
CA LEU A 171 18.53 1.82 -0.22
C LEU A 171 18.02 0.49 -0.77
N ILE A 172 18.21 0.24 -2.06
CA ILE A 172 17.85 -1.02 -2.74
C ILE A 172 19.03 -1.49 -3.60
N PRO A 173 19.12 -2.81 -3.92
CA PRO A 173 20.14 -3.33 -4.81
C PRO A 173 19.96 -2.82 -6.25
N PRO A 174 21.04 -2.82 -7.07
CA PRO A 174 20.95 -2.49 -8.48
C PRO A 174 19.94 -3.36 -9.22
N GLN A 175 19.16 -2.75 -10.10
CA GLN A 175 18.12 -3.40 -10.90
C GLN A 175 18.71 -3.85 -12.26
N LYS A 176 19.67 -4.81 -12.22
CA LYS A 176 20.24 -5.37 -13.46
C LYS A 176 19.30 -6.34 -14.15
#